data_87235a22220157f0003a734a02d52feb
#
_entry.id   87235a22220157f0003a734a02d52feb
#
_cell.length_a   1.000
_cell.length_b   1.000
_cell.length_c   1.000
_cell.angle_alpha   90.00
_cell.angle_beta   90.00
_cell.angle_gamma   90.00
#
_symmetry.space_group_name_H-M   'P 1'
#
loop_
_entity.id
_entity.type
_entity.pdbx_description
1 polymer ?
#
loop_
_entity_poly.entity_id
_entity_poly.type
_entity_poly.pdbx_seq_one_letter_code
_entity_poly.pdbx_strand_id
1 'polypeptide(L)'
;NNDARFSALRQRVGGEREIMGYEMTFGMPKETMWHITPPNGTIRRVVSELEFALKLDDANDGKFTDDISAALDVAEKSLDRDGVLTFSACGETEKKLLPLEKAAKEYSLIFCGHAHIDMNWMWGWNETVSAALATFRTMLDLMDEYPDFTFSQSQTSVYRLVEEYDPDMMER
;
A
#
# COMPACT_ATOMS: atom_id res chain seq x y z
N ASN A 1 10.97 13.24 -20.47
CA ASN A 1 9.74 13.05 -19.69
C ASN A 1 10.06 12.15 -18.49
N ASN A 2 9.76 12.63 -17.27
CA ASN A 2 10.06 11.95 -16.04
C ASN A 2 9.31 10.61 -15.90
N ASP A 3 8.11 10.47 -16.44
CA ASP A 3 7.34 9.21 -16.42
C ASP A 3 8.06 8.08 -17.15
N ALA A 4 8.62 8.36 -18.34
CA ALA A 4 9.39 7.36 -19.08
C ALA A 4 10.68 6.97 -18.36
N ARG A 5 11.36 7.95 -17.73
CA ARG A 5 12.55 7.71 -16.91
C ARG A 5 12.21 6.85 -15.69
N PHE A 6 11.14 7.19 -14.97
CA PHE A 6 10.66 6.42 -13.83
C PHE A 6 10.30 4.99 -14.22
N SER A 7 9.59 4.81 -15.34
CA SER A 7 9.24 3.47 -15.83
C SER A 7 10.49 2.62 -16.13
N ALA A 8 11.51 3.21 -16.74
CA ALA A 8 12.78 2.54 -16.99
C ALA A 8 13.54 2.23 -15.68
N LEU A 9 13.57 3.16 -14.75
CA LEU A 9 14.15 2.97 -13.42
C LEU A 9 13.46 1.83 -12.66
N ARG A 10 12.13 1.80 -12.64
CA ARG A 10 11.34 0.75 -11.98
C ARG A 10 11.63 -0.65 -12.54
N GLN A 11 11.80 -0.76 -13.87
CA GLN A 11 12.19 -2.03 -14.50
C GLN A 11 13.60 -2.47 -14.10
N ARG A 12 14.54 -1.53 -13.94
CA ARG A 12 15.94 -1.82 -13.54
C ARG A 12 16.06 -2.17 -12.07
N VAL A 13 15.27 -1.58 -11.20
CA VAL A 13 15.25 -1.88 -9.75
C VAL A 13 14.69 -3.26 -9.47
N GLY A 14 14.00 -3.85 -10.43
CA GLY A 14 13.29 -5.11 -10.31
C GLY A 14 11.79 -4.91 -10.47
N GLY A 15 11.13 -5.89 -11.05
CA GLY A 15 9.68 -5.85 -11.25
C GLY A 15 8.91 -5.79 -9.91
N GLU A 16 7.61 -5.66 -9.99
CA GLU A 16 6.73 -5.56 -8.81
C GLU A 16 6.94 -6.68 -7.77
N ARG A 17 7.37 -7.86 -8.20
CA ARG A 17 7.68 -9.00 -7.31
C ARG A 17 8.88 -8.72 -6.40
N GLU A 18 9.92 -8.09 -6.90
CA GLU A 18 11.12 -7.75 -6.10
C GLU A 18 10.89 -6.50 -5.25
N ILE A 19 10.17 -5.53 -5.78
CA ILE A 19 9.82 -4.29 -5.06
C ILE A 19 8.79 -4.59 -3.97
N MET A 20 7.79 -5.42 -4.24
CA MET A 20 6.69 -5.69 -3.31
C MET A 20 7.04 -6.72 -2.22
N GLY A 21 8.12 -7.47 -2.37
CA GLY A 21 8.50 -8.50 -1.39
C GLY A 21 7.43 -9.59 -1.20
N TYR A 22 6.48 -9.66 -2.11
CA TYR A 22 5.46 -10.70 -2.19
C TYR A 22 5.98 -11.88 -3.02
N GLU A 23 6.97 -12.56 -2.53
CA GLU A 23 6.85 -14.00 -2.63
C GLU A 23 5.87 -14.41 -1.54
N MET A 24 4.71 -14.90 -1.93
CA MET A 24 3.83 -15.57 -0.98
C MET A 24 4.60 -16.78 -0.45
N THR A 25 5.12 -16.64 0.74
CA THR A 25 5.89 -17.67 1.45
C THR A 25 4.98 -18.75 2.04
N PHE A 26 3.95 -19.16 1.30
CA PHE A 26 3.19 -20.34 1.61
C PHE A 26 4.12 -21.54 1.52
N GLY A 27 4.62 -21.97 2.67
CA GLY A 27 5.49 -23.14 2.79
C GLY A 27 6.99 -22.87 2.90
N MET A 28 7.45 -21.63 3.02
CA MET A 28 8.86 -21.35 3.32
C MET A 28 9.21 -21.62 4.79
N PRO A 29 10.40 -22.18 5.08
CA PRO A 29 10.91 -22.31 6.45
C PRO A 29 10.93 -20.95 7.16
N LYS A 30 10.60 -20.93 8.46
CA LYS A 30 10.58 -19.70 9.28
C LYS A 30 11.89 -18.91 9.20
N GLU A 31 13.00 -19.57 9.00
CA GLU A 31 14.34 -19.00 8.85
C GLU A 31 14.45 -18.11 7.60
N THR A 32 13.67 -18.38 6.56
CA THR A 32 13.65 -17.60 5.30
C THR A 32 12.77 -16.35 5.40
N MET A 33 11.78 -16.34 6.30
CA MET A 33 10.91 -15.17 6.53
C MET A 33 11.66 -13.95 7.09
N TRP A 34 12.80 -14.15 7.76
CA TRP A 34 13.61 -13.06 8.35
C TRP A 34 14.49 -12.35 7.33
N HIS A 35 14.59 -12.88 6.12
CA HIS A 35 15.33 -12.28 5.00
C HIS A 35 14.47 -11.39 4.10
N ILE A 36 13.24 -11.04 4.49
CA ILE A 36 12.54 -9.87 3.96
C ILE A 36 13.24 -8.64 4.56
N THR A 37 14.37 -8.35 3.96
CA THR A 37 15.38 -7.48 4.53
C THR A 37 14.96 -6.02 4.49
N PRO A 38 15.32 -5.23 5.51
CA PRO A 38 15.24 -3.78 5.51
C PRO A 38 15.67 -3.08 4.20
N PRO A 39 16.69 -3.60 3.47
CA PRO A 39 17.06 -3.04 2.17
C PRO A 39 15.89 -2.86 1.21
N ASN A 40 15.10 -3.89 1.01
CA ASN A 40 13.96 -3.84 0.08
C ASN A 40 12.89 -2.85 0.54
N GLY A 41 12.71 -2.66 1.84
CA GLY A 41 11.79 -1.67 2.40
C GLY A 41 12.15 -0.23 2.03
N THR A 42 13.44 0.13 2.09
CA THR A 42 13.92 1.48 1.74
C THR A 42 13.80 1.73 0.24
N ILE A 43 14.20 0.78 -0.59
CA ILE A 43 14.10 0.89 -2.04
C ILE A 43 12.62 1.02 -2.45
N ARG A 44 11.74 0.19 -1.91
CA ARG A 44 10.29 0.26 -2.16
C ARG A 44 9.71 1.62 -1.79
N ARG A 45 10.10 2.16 -0.63
CA ARG A 45 9.66 3.48 -0.19
C ARG A 45 10.04 4.54 -1.20
N VAL A 46 11.31 4.61 -1.60
CA VAL A 46 11.79 5.61 -2.57
C VAL A 46 11.11 5.48 -3.93
N VAL A 47 10.91 4.24 -4.42
CA VAL A 47 10.18 4.01 -5.67
C VAL A 47 8.73 4.49 -5.55
N SER A 48 8.07 4.23 -4.41
CA SER A 48 6.69 4.71 -4.17
C SER A 48 6.62 6.22 -4.00
N GLU A 49 7.63 6.84 -3.39
CA GLU A 49 7.73 8.30 -3.26
C GLU A 49 7.92 8.98 -4.62
N LEU A 50 8.75 8.41 -5.49
CA LEU A 50 8.91 8.89 -6.87
C LEU A 50 7.61 8.75 -7.68
N GLU A 51 6.91 7.63 -7.55
CA GLU A 51 5.62 7.42 -8.20
C GLU A 51 4.57 8.44 -7.70
N PHE A 52 4.52 8.68 -6.40
CA PHE A 52 3.64 9.68 -5.83
C PHE A 52 4.02 11.10 -6.27
N ALA A 53 5.32 11.40 -6.30
CA ALA A 53 5.83 12.71 -6.75
C ALA A 53 5.40 13.03 -8.19
N LEU A 54 5.44 12.05 -9.11
CA LEU A 54 4.97 12.22 -10.48
C LEU A 54 3.47 12.55 -10.53
N LYS A 55 2.65 11.84 -9.76
CA LYS A 55 1.21 12.12 -9.67
C LYS A 55 0.92 13.49 -9.05
N LEU A 56 1.74 13.89 -8.07
CA LEU A 56 1.64 15.20 -7.43
C LEU A 56 2.02 16.32 -8.40
N ASP A 57 3.05 16.11 -9.22
CA ASP A 57 3.49 17.06 -10.25
C ASP A 57 2.41 17.26 -11.32
N ASP A 58 1.82 16.17 -11.80
CA ASP A 58 0.70 16.20 -12.75
C ASP A 58 -0.49 16.97 -12.18
N ALA A 59 -0.86 16.73 -10.90
CA ALA A 59 -1.93 17.44 -10.22
C ALA A 59 -1.62 18.91 -9.90
N ASN A 60 -0.36 19.36 -10.06
CA ASN A 60 0.12 20.72 -9.83
C ASN A 60 0.71 21.37 -11.10
N ASP A 61 0.24 20.98 -12.27
CA ASP A 61 0.59 21.56 -13.57
C ASP A 61 2.10 21.56 -13.87
N GLY A 62 2.83 20.53 -13.42
CA GLY A 62 4.26 20.37 -13.68
C GLY A 62 5.18 21.24 -12.81
N LYS A 63 4.70 21.71 -11.68
CA LYS A 63 5.43 22.62 -10.77
C LYS A 63 6.72 22.02 -10.21
N PHE A 64 6.79 20.70 -10.09
CA PHE A 64 7.86 19.96 -9.44
C PHE A 64 8.73 19.14 -10.41
N THR A 65 8.54 19.35 -11.69
CA THR A 65 9.21 18.58 -12.77
C THR A 65 10.73 18.56 -12.61
N ASP A 66 11.34 19.69 -12.28
CA ASP A 66 12.81 19.81 -12.13
C ASP A 66 13.32 19.08 -10.87
N ASP A 67 12.59 19.17 -9.74
CA ASP A 67 12.93 18.47 -8.50
C ASP A 67 12.87 16.95 -8.68
N ILE A 68 11.83 16.47 -9.36
CA ILE A 68 11.66 15.04 -9.69
C ILE A 68 12.76 14.60 -10.68
N SER A 69 13.08 15.41 -11.67
CA SER A 69 14.19 15.11 -12.59
C SER A 69 15.50 14.96 -11.83
N ALA A 70 15.79 15.87 -10.89
CA ALA A 70 16.98 15.79 -10.04
C ALA A 70 16.99 14.56 -9.14
N ALA A 71 15.82 14.14 -8.63
CA ALA A 71 15.68 12.91 -7.84
C ALA A 71 15.95 11.65 -8.69
N LEU A 72 15.39 11.59 -9.90
CA LEU A 72 15.63 10.52 -10.86
C LEU A 72 17.11 10.44 -11.26
N ASP A 73 17.79 11.57 -11.46
CA ASP A 73 19.21 11.61 -11.78
C ASP A 73 20.07 10.91 -10.72
N VAL A 74 19.74 11.09 -9.43
CA VAL A 74 20.44 10.42 -8.34
C VAL A 74 20.23 8.91 -8.38
N ALA A 75 18.99 8.49 -8.57
CA ALA A 75 18.65 7.08 -8.59
C ALA A 75 19.25 6.36 -9.81
N GLU A 76 19.15 6.96 -11.00
CA GLU A 76 19.70 6.43 -12.23
C GLU A 76 21.24 6.31 -12.17
N LYS A 77 21.94 7.33 -11.66
CA LYS A 77 23.40 7.30 -11.46
C LYS A 77 23.84 6.18 -10.51
N SER A 78 23.07 5.89 -9.47
CA SER A 78 23.36 4.75 -8.59
C SER A 78 23.24 3.43 -9.34
N LEU A 79 22.18 3.25 -10.11
CA LEU A 79 21.98 2.05 -10.92
C LEU A 79 23.06 1.89 -12.01
N ASP A 80 23.50 2.99 -12.62
CA ASP A 80 24.54 2.96 -13.67
C ASP A 80 25.92 2.60 -13.11
N ARG A 81 26.24 3.14 -11.92
CA ARG A 81 27.54 2.92 -11.27
C ARG A 81 27.62 1.60 -10.52
N ASP A 82 26.59 1.29 -9.74
CA ASP A 82 26.62 0.23 -8.73
C ASP A 82 25.77 -0.99 -9.13
N GLY A 83 24.98 -0.89 -10.20
CA GLY A 83 24.02 -1.91 -10.64
C GLY A 83 22.79 -2.05 -9.72
N VAL A 84 22.76 -1.29 -8.62
CA VAL A 84 21.68 -1.32 -7.61
C VAL A 84 21.38 0.09 -7.11
N LEU A 85 20.18 0.30 -6.59
CA LEU A 85 19.83 1.52 -5.87
C LEU A 85 20.36 1.41 -4.44
N THR A 86 21.46 2.09 -4.16
CA THR A 86 22.11 2.04 -2.83
C THR A 86 21.33 2.83 -1.78
N PHE A 87 21.52 2.51 -0.49
CA PHE A 87 20.89 3.27 0.60
C PHE A 87 21.24 4.76 0.60
N SER A 88 22.51 5.06 0.30
CA SER A 88 22.97 6.45 0.18
C SER A 88 22.21 7.17 -0.93
N ALA A 89 22.05 6.53 -2.09
CA ALA A 89 21.28 7.09 -3.21
C ALA A 89 19.80 7.23 -2.87
N CYS A 90 19.21 6.28 -2.14
CA CYS A 90 17.84 6.42 -1.64
C CYS A 90 17.67 7.69 -0.82
N GLY A 91 18.52 7.91 0.19
CA GLY A 91 18.46 9.11 1.02
C GLY A 91 18.73 10.42 0.25
N GLU A 92 19.60 10.41 -0.74
CA GLU A 92 19.81 11.59 -1.60
C GLU A 92 18.62 11.84 -2.56
N THR A 93 17.97 10.78 -3.05
CA THR A 93 16.73 10.89 -3.85
C THR A 93 15.62 11.52 -3.02
N GLU A 94 15.39 11.03 -1.79
CA GLU A 94 14.39 11.60 -0.86
C GLU A 94 14.65 13.09 -0.59
N LYS A 95 15.90 13.49 -0.40
CA LYS A 95 16.24 14.92 -0.20
C LYS A 95 15.87 15.79 -1.40
N LYS A 96 15.94 15.27 -2.62
CA LYS A 96 15.51 15.98 -3.83
C LYS A 96 14.00 16.15 -3.91
N LEU A 97 13.24 15.29 -3.25
CA LEU A 97 11.78 15.35 -3.19
C LEU A 97 11.25 16.24 -2.05
N LEU A 98 12.10 16.71 -1.14
CA LEU A 98 11.67 17.59 -0.04
C LEU A 98 10.89 18.85 -0.47
N PRO A 99 11.16 19.51 -1.61
CA PRO A 99 10.36 20.65 -2.07
C PRO A 99 8.87 20.34 -2.26
N LEU A 100 8.53 19.07 -2.49
CA LEU A 100 7.15 18.60 -2.67
C LEU A 100 6.39 18.44 -1.34
N GLU A 101 7.09 18.43 -0.20
CA GLU A 101 6.51 18.10 1.12
C GLU A 101 5.27 18.94 1.45
N LYS A 102 5.33 20.26 1.19
CA LYS A 102 4.21 21.14 1.49
C LYS A 102 2.96 20.78 0.70
N ALA A 103 3.10 20.56 -0.61
CA ALA A 103 1.99 20.18 -1.47
C ALA A 103 1.46 18.78 -1.10
N ALA A 104 2.35 17.84 -0.77
CA ALA A 104 1.96 16.50 -0.33
C ALA A 104 1.12 16.54 0.96
N LYS A 105 1.45 17.43 1.90
CA LYS A 105 0.73 17.60 3.18
C LYS A 105 -0.61 18.31 3.06
N GLU A 106 -0.95 18.88 1.92
CA GLU A 106 -2.26 19.48 1.67
C GLU A 106 -3.34 18.41 1.40
N TYR A 107 -2.95 17.16 1.12
CA TYR A 107 -3.89 16.05 0.93
C TYR A 107 -4.38 15.47 2.26
N SER A 108 -5.68 15.23 2.34
CA SER A 108 -6.29 14.47 3.43
C SER A 108 -6.40 13.01 3.01
N LEU A 109 -5.87 12.11 3.85
CA LEU A 109 -5.99 10.67 3.64
C LEU A 109 -7.12 10.15 4.53
N ILE A 110 -8.10 9.52 3.87
CA ILE A 110 -9.21 8.85 4.58
C ILE A 110 -8.96 7.35 4.51
N PHE A 111 -8.75 6.73 5.67
CA PHE A 111 -8.61 5.29 5.79
C PHE A 111 -9.96 4.70 6.14
N CYS A 112 -10.50 3.88 5.24
CA CYS A 112 -11.73 3.14 5.46
C CYS A 112 -11.39 1.66 5.71
N GLY A 113 -11.79 1.12 6.84
CA GLY A 113 -11.63 -0.29 7.16
C GLY A 113 -12.41 -1.17 6.17
N HIS A 114 -11.85 -2.32 5.84
CA HIS A 114 -12.51 -3.35 5.02
C HIS A 114 -12.13 -4.73 5.54
N ALA A 115 -13.10 -5.63 5.63
CA ALA A 115 -12.84 -7.02 5.95
C ALA A 115 -13.11 -7.90 4.72
N HIS A 116 -12.07 -8.58 4.22
CA HIS A 116 -12.24 -9.61 3.22
C HIS A 116 -12.71 -10.89 3.90
N ILE A 117 -13.91 -11.37 3.55
CA ILE A 117 -14.50 -12.58 4.12
C ILE A 117 -14.63 -13.61 3.00
N ASP A 118 -13.83 -14.68 3.09
CA ASP A 118 -13.94 -15.80 2.20
C ASP A 118 -15.20 -16.63 2.52
N MET A 119 -15.95 -16.99 1.49
CA MET A 119 -17.17 -17.78 1.59
C MET A 119 -16.84 -19.25 1.34
N ASN A 120 -16.92 -20.09 2.36
CA ASN A 120 -16.73 -21.55 2.24
C ASN A 120 -15.41 -21.96 1.56
N TRP A 121 -14.30 -21.32 1.89
CA TRP A 121 -13.02 -21.62 1.24
C TRP A 121 -12.44 -22.95 1.74
N MET A 122 -11.88 -22.98 2.96
CA MET A 122 -11.32 -24.18 3.61
C MET A 122 -12.13 -24.61 4.83
N TRP A 123 -13.34 -24.11 4.96
CA TRP A 123 -14.27 -24.31 6.06
C TRP A 123 -15.71 -24.39 5.58
N GLY A 124 -16.61 -24.82 6.45
CA GLY A 124 -18.03 -24.97 6.14
C GLY A 124 -18.84 -23.68 6.24
N TRP A 125 -20.12 -23.81 5.93
CA TRP A 125 -21.06 -22.67 5.96
C TRP A 125 -21.19 -22.05 7.36
N ASN A 126 -21.22 -22.88 8.41
CA ASN A 126 -21.38 -22.40 9.77
C ASN A 126 -20.23 -21.48 10.20
N GLU A 127 -19.00 -21.82 9.82
CA GLU A 127 -17.82 -20.99 10.08
C GLU A 127 -17.87 -19.68 9.30
N THR A 128 -18.35 -19.73 8.06
CA THR A 128 -18.57 -18.52 7.24
C THR A 128 -19.56 -17.57 7.92
N VAL A 129 -20.71 -18.08 8.37
CA VAL A 129 -21.70 -17.29 9.10
C VAL A 129 -21.11 -16.72 10.39
N SER A 130 -20.43 -17.55 11.18
CA SER A 130 -19.79 -17.11 12.43
C SER A 130 -18.74 -16.01 12.18
N ALA A 131 -17.90 -16.16 11.15
CA ALA A 131 -16.89 -15.17 10.80
C ALA A 131 -17.54 -13.85 10.36
N ALA A 132 -18.58 -13.91 9.53
CA ALA A 132 -19.33 -12.75 9.09
C ALA A 132 -19.94 -11.98 10.27
N LEU A 133 -20.70 -12.65 11.14
CA LEU A 133 -21.35 -12.03 12.28
C LEU A 133 -20.33 -11.46 13.29
N ALA A 134 -19.23 -12.20 13.58
CA ALA A 134 -18.19 -11.71 14.46
C ALA A 134 -17.49 -10.48 13.89
N THR A 135 -17.24 -10.44 12.60
CA THR A 135 -16.63 -9.29 11.91
C THR A 135 -17.54 -8.06 12.03
N PHE A 136 -18.80 -8.14 11.66
CA PHE A 136 -19.69 -6.99 11.72
C PHE A 136 -19.90 -6.50 13.14
N ARG A 137 -20.05 -7.39 14.11
CA ARG A 137 -20.17 -7.01 15.53
C ARG A 137 -18.94 -6.25 16.00
N THR A 138 -17.74 -6.75 15.68
CA THR A 138 -16.49 -6.07 16.04
C THR A 138 -16.39 -4.70 15.37
N MET A 139 -16.79 -4.57 14.09
CA MET A 139 -16.75 -3.29 13.40
C MET A 139 -17.73 -2.29 13.99
N LEU A 140 -18.94 -2.71 14.32
CA LEU A 140 -19.94 -1.86 15.00
C LEU A 140 -19.43 -1.38 16.37
N ASP A 141 -18.87 -2.29 17.16
CA ASP A 141 -18.31 -1.95 18.48
C ASP A 141 -17.13 -0.95 18.34
N LEU A 142 -16.29 -1.12 17.32
CA LEU A 142 -15.22 -0.15 17.03
C LEU A 142 -15.76 1.21 16.57
N MET A 143 -16.84 1.25 15.79
CA MET A 143 -17.48 2.50 15.38
C MET A 143 -18.14 3.22 16.54
N ASP A 144 -18.67 2.48 17.52
CA ASP A 144 -19.21 3.05 18.76
C ASP A 144 -18.08 3.59 19.67
N GLU A 145 -16.93 2.90 19.73
CA GLU A 145 -15.79 3.31 20.55
C GLU A 145 -14.97 4.46 19.92
N TYR A 146 -14.81 4.44 18.58
CA TYR A 146 -14.00 5.38 17.82
C TYR A 146 -14.86 6.12 16.77
N PRO A 147 -15.34 7.34 17.05
CA PRO A 147 -16.26 8.05 16.15
C PRO A 147 -15.71 8.35 14.76
N ASP A 148 -14.37 8.39 14.62
CA ASP A 148 -13.70 8.63 13.34
C ASP A 148 -13.44 7.32 12.57
N PHE A 149 -13.72 6.16 13.16
CA PHE A 149 -13.55 4.87 12.49
C PHE A 149 -14.66 4.66 11.46
N THR A 150 -14.27 4.29 10.26
CA THR A 150 -15.20 3.97 9.18
C THR A 150 -14.93 2.57 8.63
N PHE A 151 -15.98 1.88 8.25
CA PHE A 151 -15.91 0.54 7.69
C PHE A 151 -16.72 0.43 6.41
N SER A 152 -16.21 -0.34 5.46
CA SER A 152 -16.88 -0.65 4.20
C SER A 152 -16.79 -2.15 3.92
N GLN A 153 -17.89 -2.74 3.49
CA GLN A 153 -17.94 -4.12 3.04
C GLN A 153 -18.64 -4.18 1.68
N SER A 154 -17.94 -4.71 0.68
CA SER A 154 -18.43 -4.76 -0.70
C SER A 154 -19.26 -6.01 -1.04
N GLN A 155 -19.17 -7.07 -0.21
CA GLN A 155 -19.83 -8.34 -0.47
C GLN A 155 -21.28 -8.34 0.00
N THR A 156 -22.23 -8.17 -0.90
CA THR A 156 -23.66 -8.20 -0.59
C THR A 156 -24.12 -9.50 0.10
N SER A 157 -23.49 -10.64 -0.24
CA SER A 157 -23.78 -11.93 0.38
C SER A 157 -23.53 -11.91 1.90
N VAL A 158 -22.55 -11.16 2.36
CA VAL A 158 -22.22 -11.07 3.79
C VAL A 158 -23.32 -10.30 4.56
N TYR A 159 -23.85 -9.22 3.97
CA TYR A 159 -24.99 -8.50 4.56
C TYR A 159 -26.24 -9.38 4.66
N ARG A 160 -26.47 -10.25 3.67
CA ARG A 160 -27.60 -11.20 3.76
C ARG A 160 -27.45 -12.19 4.89
N LEU A 161 -26.23 -12.57 5.25
CA LEU A 161 -25.98 -13.42 6.42
C LEU A 161 -26.33 -12.65 7.72
N VAL A 162 -25.97 -11.37 7.80
CA VAL A 162 -26.33 -10.55 8.95
C VAL A 162 -27.86 -10.42 9.05
N GLU A 163 -28.53 -10.09 7.94
CA GLU A 163 -30.00 -9.98 7.88
C GLU A 163 -30.71 -11.27 8.31
N GLU A 164 -30.18 -12.43 7.91
CA GLU A 164 -30.79 -13.75 8.19
C GLU A 164 -30.54 -14.22 9.63
N TYR A 165 -29.31 -14.03 10.15
CA TYR A 165 -28.87 -14.66 11.39
C TYR A 165 -28.75 -13.70 12.58
N ASP A 166 -28.73 -12.39 12.36
CA ASP A 166 -28.70 -11.35 13.41
C ASP A 166 -29.35 -10.05 12.90
N PRO A 167 -30.69 -10.04 12.69
CA PRO A 167 -31.39 -8.88 12.15
C PRO A 167 -31.24 -7.62 13.01
N ASP A 168 -31.11 -7.75 14.33
CA ASP A 168 -30.90 -6.60 15.22
C ASP A 168 -29.55 -5.92 14.93
N MET A 169 -28.53 -6.68 14.55
CA MET A 169 -27.24 -6.14 14.12
C MET A 169 -27.37 -5.42 12.75
N MET A 170 -28.27 -5.87 11.89
CA MET A 170 -28.50 -5.22 10.60
C MET A 170 -29.14 -3.83 10.73
N GLU A 171 -29.87 -3.59 11.81
CA GLU A 171 -30.48 -2.29 12.12
C GLU A 171 -29.48 -1.29 12.72
N ARG A 172 -28.43 -1.77 13.37
CA ARG A 172 -27.30 -0.95 13.87
C ARG A 172 -26.44 -0.46 12.71
#